data_eb0baa2ed27048170d0ea3b5ab4925fc
#
_entry.id   eb0baa2ed27048170d0ea3b5ab4925fc
#
_cell.length_a   1.000
_cell.length_b   1.000
_cell.length_c   1.000
_cell.angle_alpha   90.00
_cell.angle_beta   90.00
_cell.angle_gamma   90.00
#
_symmetry.space_group_name_H-M   'P 1'
#
loop_
_entity.id
_entity.type
_entity.pdbx_description
1 polymer ?
#
loop_
_entity_poly.entity_id
_entity_poly.type
_entity_poly.pdbx_seq_one_letter_code
_entity_poly.pdbx_strand_id
1 'polypeptide(L)'
;SLDELSNAMPKPVFDKVMRHVKSRIEEQENPSFRMTMRSNESFFNIEVQGHEEPKVTTIRLNHLKSFYDFGFEEESDGTRRLFDLMDMLLNKREDMLYVVDELERSLHPKLTERFLQLFMQLHSEERMQLLFTTHESSIMDQSIFRRDEIWFIERNAENASEIYSLDRFKERYDKVLSKAYLDGRYGAIPVFSTFEFREEE
;
A
#
# COMPACT_ATOMS: atom_id res chain seq x y z
N SER A 1 13.70 1.46 -22.29
CA SER A 1 14.49 0.41 -23.00
C SER A 1 15.17 -0.52 -22.01
N LEU A 2 15.65 -1.68 -22.47
CA LEU A 2 16.45 -2.62 -21.64
C LEU A 2 17.73 -1.96 -21.13
N ASP A 3 18.32 -1.07 -21.90
CA ASP A 3 19.53 -0.32 -21.50
C ASP A 3 19.25 0.64 -20.36
N GLU A 4 18.10 1.34 -20.37
CA GLU A 4 17.68 2.21 -19.27
C GLU A 4 17.44 1.40 -17.99
N LEU A 5 16.81 0.21 -18.11
CA LEU A 5 16.60 -0.69 -16.98
C LEU A 5 17.94 -1.20 -16.42
N SER A 6 18.90 -1.55 -17.29
CA SER A 6 20.23 -2.01 -16.89
C SER A 6 21.03 -0.93 -16.16
N ASN A 7 20.87 0.34 -16.58
CA ASN A 7 21.56 1.47 -15.97
C ASN A 7 20.91 1.93 -14.65
N ALA A 8 19.62 1.66 -14.46
CA ALA A 8 18.86 2.09 -13.30
C ALA A 8 19.04 1.20 -12.06
N MET A 9 19.80 0.11 -12.15
CA MET A 9 20.01 -0.82 -11.03
C MET A 9 21.39 -1.50 -11.07
N PRO A 10 21.87 -2.00 -9.92
CA PRO A 10 23.11 -2.78 -9.89
C PRO A 10 23.02 -4.01 -10.79
N LYS A 11 24.09 -4.30 -11.53
CA LYS A 11 24.16 -5.42 -12.48
C LYS A 11 23.69 -6.78 -11.90
N PRO A 12 24.03 -7.17 -10.67
CA PRO A 12 23.54 -8.44 -10.11
C PRO A 12 22.01 -8.49 -9.95
N VAL A 13 21.38 -7.33 -9.68
CA VAL A 13 19.92 -7.22 -9.58
C VAL A 13 19.29 -7.34 -10.96
N PHE A 14 19.82 -6.62 -11.95
CA PHE A 14 19.38 -6.71 -13.34
C PHE A 14 19.47 -8.17 -13.86
N ASP A 15 20.60 -8.83 -13.64
CA ASP A 15 20.82 -10.22 -14.08
C ASP A 15 19.83 -11.19 -13.40
N LYS A 16 19.47 -10.95 -12.13
CA LYS A 16 18.48 -11.75 -11.41
C LYS A 16 17.08 -11.56 -11.97
N VAL A 17 16.71 -10.31 -12.27
CA VAL A 17 15.42 -9.97 -12.88
C VAL A 17 15.30 -10.62 -14.25
N MET A 18 16.30 -10.44 -15.12
CA MET A 18 16.26 -10.99 -16.47
C MET A 18 16.25 -12.51 -16.48
N ARG A 19 16.95 -13.17 -15.55
CA ARG A 19 16.84 -14.61 -15.36
C ARG A 19 15.43 -15.05 -14.98
N HIS A 20 14.79 -14.33 -14.07
CA HIS A 20 13.42 -14.65 -13.67
C HIS A 20 12.42 -14.45 -14.83
N VAL A 21 12.58 -13.38 -15.61
CA VAL A 21 11.78 -13.14 -16.81
C VAL A 21 11.96 -14.25 -17.83
N LYS A 22 13.21 -14.64 -18.11
CA LYS A 22 13.52 -15.73 -19.05
C LYS A 22 12.98 -17.08 -18.59
N SER A 23 13.19 -17.44 -17.31
CA SER A 23 12.64 -18.68 -16.74
C SER A 23 11.13 -18.77 -16.92
N ARG A 24 10.42 -17.68 -16.66
CA ARG A 24 8.95 -17.63 -16.84
C ARG A 24 8.51 -17.76 -18.30
N ILE A 25 9.30 -17.24 -19.23
CA ILE A 25 9.04 -17.39 -20.66
C ILE A 25 9.24 -18.87 -21.09
N GLU A 26 10.27 -19.53 -20.56
CA GLU A 26 10.60 -20.92 -20.89
C GLU A 26 9.61 -21.94 -20.28
N GLU A 27 9.01 -21.61 -19.11
CA GLU A 27 8.08 -22.49 -18.38
C GLU A 27 6.67 -22.54 -18.98
N GLN A 28 6.30 -21.63 -19.88
CA GLN A 28 4.95 -21.50 -20.42
C GLN A 28 4.95 -21.63 -21.96
N GLU A 29 3.99 -22.37 -22.50
CA GLU A 29 3.82 -22.51 -23.97
C GLU A 29 3.48 -21.17 -24.66
N ASN A 30 2.74 -20.29 -23.97
CA ASN A 30 2.40 -18.96 -24.47
C ASN A 30 2.46 -17.94 -23.32
N PRO A 31 3.69 -17.52 -22.97
CA PRO A 31 3.88 -16.63 -21.83
C PRO A 31 3.25 -15.25 -22.10
N SER A 32 2.40 -14.81 -21.20
CA SER A 32 1.84 -13.45 -21.21
C SER A 32 1.78 -12.94 -19.79
N PHE A 33 2.67 -12.01 -19.46
CA PHE A 33 2.69 -11.40 -18.13
C PHE A 33 3.27 -9.99 -18.17
N ARG A 34 2.90 -9.22 -17.17
CA ARG A 34 3.44 -7.90 -16.90
C ARG A 34 4.16 -7.92 -15.54
N MET A 35 5.30 -7.31 -15.48
CA MET A 35 6.06 -7.11 -14.25
C MET A 35 6.35 -5.63 -14.10
N THR A 36 5.98 -5.08 -12.96
CA THR A 36 6.28 -3.71 -12.59
C THR A 36 7.45 -3.71 -11.63
N MET A 37 8.40 -2.82 -11.86
CA MET A 37 9.59 -2.70 -11.04
C MET A 37 9.88 -1.24 -10.73
N ARG A 38 10.36 -1.01 -9.52
CA ARG A 38 10.83 0.29 -9.06
C ARG A 38 12.34 0.22 -8.78
N SER A 39 13.09 1.15 -9.34
CA SER A 39 14.40 1.55 -8.84
C SER A 39 14.27 2.82 -7.99
N ASN A 40 15.38 3.30 -7.43
CA ASN A 40 15.38 4.57 -6.69
C ASN A 40 14.95 5.76 -7.58
N GLU A 41 15.21 5.70 -8.88
CA GLU A 41 15.08 6.81 -9.82
C GLU A 41 13.96 6.65 -10.85
N SER A 42 13.46 5.43 -11.06
CA SER A 42 12.57 5.15 -12.18
C SER A 42 11.61 4.02 -11.90
N PHE A 43 10.47 4.10 -12.55
CA PHE A 43 9.43 3.08 -12.51
C PHE A 43 9.35 2.41 -13.89
N PHE A 44 9.55 1.10 -13.93
CA PHE A 44 9.59 0.30 -15.14
C PHE A 44 8.43 -0.67 -15.22
N ASN A 45 7.89 -0.82 -16.40
CA ASN A 45 6.96 -1.88 -16.74
C ASN A 45 7.61 -2.80 -17.77
N ILE A 46 7.74 -4.08 -17.44
CA ILE A 46 8.23 -5.14 -18.32
C ILE A 46 7.02 -5.95 -18.77
N GLU A 47 6.74 -5.95 -20.05
CA GLU A 47 5.65 -6.68 -20.67
C GLU A 47 6.20 -7.79 -21.56
N VAL A 48 5.70 -8.99 -21.36
CA VAL A 48 6.04 -10.18 -22.14
C VAL A 48 4.78 -10.68 -22.83
N GLN A 49 4.85 -10.87 -24.14
CA GLN A 49 3.79 -11.46 -24.96
C GLN A 49 4.38 -12.52 -25.87
N GLY A 50 4.04 -13.78 -25.61
CA GLY A 50 4.63 -14.91 -26.33
C GLY A 50 6.13 -15.02 -26.06
N HIS A 51 6.85 -15.54 -27.02
CA HIS A 51 8.30 -15.69 -26.99
C HIS A 51 9.08 -14.50 -27.57
N GLU A 52 8.42 -13.36 -27.74
CA GLU A 52 9.06 -12.12 -28.18
C GLU A 52 9.99 -11.54 -27.09
N GLU A 53 10.88 -10.64 -27.50
CA GLU A 53 11.73 -9.93 -26.55
C GLU A 53 10.88 -9.09 -25.59
N PRO A 54 11.19 -9.11 -24.28
CA PRO A 54 10.46 -8.33 -23.28
C PRO A 54 10.47 -6.84 -23.61
N LYS A 55 9.28 -6.23 -23.70
CA LYS A 55 9.13 -4.80 -23.90
C LYS A 55 9.27 -4.07 -22.59
N VAL A 56 10.30 -3.23 -22.45
CA VAL A 56 10.51 -2.41 -21.26
C VAL A 56 10.05 -0.98 -21.53
N THR A 57 9.16 -0.49 -20.70
CA THR A 57 8.64 0.88 -20.73
C THR A 57 9.00 1.59 -19.44
N THR A 58 9.59 2.77 -19.52
CA THR A 58 9.81 3.65 -18.37
C THR A 58 8.59 4.53 -18.21
N ILE A 59 8.05 4.60 -16.99
CA ILE A 59 6.93 5.47 -16.66
C ILE A 59 7.49 6.81 -16.21
N ARG A 60 7.06 7.87 -16.87
CA ARG A 60 7.31 9.25 -16.51
C ARG A 60 5.98 9.94 -16.24
N LEU A 61 5.98 10.87 -15.29
CA LEU A 61 4.81 11.63 -14.92
C LEU A 61 4.80 12.98 -15.62
N ASN A 62 3.70 13.24 -16.30
CA ASN A 62 3.47 14.54 -16.92
C ASN A 62 2.48 15.35 -16.07
N HIS A 63 2.91 16.48 -15.57
CA HIS A 63 2.05 17.42 -14.85
C HIS A 63 1.39 18.38 -15.84
N LEU A 64 0.06 18.44 -15.84
CA LEU A 64 -0.83 19.13 -16.79
C LEU A 64 -0.49 20.60 -17.13
N LYS A 65 0.49 21.21 -16.49
CA LYS A 65 0.93 22.59 -16.75
C LYS A 65 2.46 22.73 -16.79
N SER A 66 3.18 21.61 -16.78
CA SER A 66 4.64 21.62 -16.87
C SER A 66 5.08 21.40 -18.31
N PHE A 67 6.09 22.13 -18.74
CA PHE A 67 6.80 21.90 -20.01
C PHE A 67 7.86 20.80 -19.90
N TYR A 68 8.04 20.23 -18.69
CA TYR A 68 9.06 19.22 -18.39
C TYR A 68 8.39 17.96 -17.88
N ASP A 69 8.91 16.82 -18.31
CA ASP A 69 8.59 15.53 -17.74
C ASP A 69 9.44 15.34 -16.47
N PHE A 70 8.80 15.04 -15.36
CA PHE A 70 9.50 14.75 -14.12
C PHE A 70 9.89 13.26 -14.06
N GLY A 71 11.10 13.01 -13.59
CA GLY A 71 11.52 11.68 -13.19
C GLY A 71 10.79 11.24 -11.91
N PHE A 72 10.70 9.95 -11.68
CA PHE A 72 10.01 9.41 -10.50
C PHE A 72 10.63 9.88 -9.17
N GLU A 73 11.94 10.15 -9.15
CA GLU A 73 12.67 10.68 -8.00
C GLU A 73 12.33 12.14 -7.65
N GLU A 74 11.89 12.91 -8.66
CA GLU A 74 11.49 14.30 -8.51
C GLU A 74 10.06 14.44 -7.98
N GLU A 75 9.32 13.33 -7.91
CA GLU A 75 7.96 13.29 -7.38
C GLU A 75 7.92 13.34 -5.87
N SER A 76 6.78 13.83 -5.34
CA SER A 76 6.53 13.82 -3.91
C SER A 76 6.45 12.38 -3.37
N ASP A 77 6.74 12.19 -2.08
CA ASP A 77 6.57 10.89 -1.42
C ASP A 77 5.14 10.35 -1.55
N GLY A 78 4.14 11.25 -1.51
CA GLY A 78 2.75 10.88 -1.70
C GLY A 78 2.46 10.35 -3.10
N THR A 79 2.98 11.00 -4.14
CA THR A 79 2.87 10.53 -5.53
C THR A 79 3.54 9.17 -5.69
N ARG A 80 4.76 9.02 -5.16
CA ARG A 80 5.49 7.75 -5.19
C ARG A 80 4.72 6.64 -4.47
N ARG A 81 4.13 6.95 -3.31
CA ARG A 81 3.30 5.99 -2.56
C ARG A 81 2.06 5.55 -3.34
N LEU A 82 1.37 6.46 -4.02
CA LEU A 82 0.23 6.12 -4.87
C LEU A 82 0.62 5.14 -5.97
N PHE A 83 1.80 5.29 -6.58
CA PHE A 83 2.30 4.35 -7.58
C PHE A 83 2.53 2.95 -6.99
N ASP A 84 3.12 2.87 -5.78
CA ASP A 84 3.31 1.59 -5.09
C ASP A 84 1.96 0.88 -4.85
N LEU A 85 0.91 1.64 -4.57
CA LEU A 85 -0.44 1.13 -4.34
C LEU A 85 -1.22 0.82 -5.64
N MET A 86 -0.86 1.44 -6.76
CA MET A 86 -1.61 1.25 -8.02
C MET A 86 -1.57 -0.18 -8.54
N ASP A 87 -0.50 -0.93 -8.29
CA ASP A 87 -0.44 -2.34 -8.69
C ASP A 87 -1.58 -3.15 -8.06
N MET A 88 -1.95 -2.84 -6.82
CA MET A 88 -3.07 -3.49 -6.14
C MET A 88 -4.42 -3.18 -6.77
N LEU A 89 -4.60 -2.00 -7.39
CA LEU A 89 -5.84 -1.62 -8.08
C LEU A 89 -5.92 -2.22 -9.49
N LEU A 90 -4.79 -2.42 -10.15
CA LEU A 90 -4.73 -2.83 -11.55
C LEU A 90 -4.48 -4.34 -11.73
N ASN A 91 -4.08 -5.03 -10.67
CA ASN A 91 -3.82 -6.45 -10.71
C ASN A 91 -5.14 -7.23 -10.74
N LYS A 92 -5.29 -8.09 -11.75
CA LYS A 92 -6.48 -8.95 -11.93
C LYS A 92 -6.21 -10.41 -11.57
N ARG A 93 -5.22 -10.67 -10.70
CA ARG A 93 -4.97 -12.03 -10.25
C ARG A 93 -5.97 -12.38 -9.16
N GLU A 94 -6.60 -13.53 -9.31
CA GLU A 94 -7.46 -14.12 -8.28
C GLU A 94 -6.62 -14.68 -7.12
N ASP A 95 -7.24 -14.84 -5.96
CA ASP A 95 -6.65 -15.45 -4.75
C ASP A 95 -5.40 -14.71 -4.23
N MET A 96 -5.43 -13.38 -4.20
CA MET A 96 -4.34 -12.56 -3.70
C MET A 96 -4.65 -11.97 -2.32
N LEU A 97 -3.66 -12.03 -1.43
CA LEU A 97 -3.64 -11.27 -0.18
C LEU A 97 -2.54 -10.22 -0.25
N TYR A 98 -2.91 -8.96 -0.13
CA TYR A 98 -1.99 -7.86 0.08
C TYR A 98 -1.86 -7.56 1.57
N VAL A 99 -0.62 -7.40 2.03
CA VAL A 99 -0.33 -6.95 3.40
C VAL A 99 0.45 -5.66 3.33
N VAL A 100 -0.11 -4.59 3.89
CA VAL A 100 0.45 -3.23 3.78
C VAL A 100 0.59 -2.64 5.17
N ASP A 101 1.81 -2.30 5.55
CA ASP A 101 2.07 -1.58 6.79
C ASP A 101 2.00 -0.07 6.53
N GLU A 102 1.32 0.66 7.45
CA GLU A 102 1.09 2.10 7.35
C GLU A 102 0.54 2.50 5.95
N LEU A 103 -0.67 2.05 5.64
CA LEU A 103 -1.28 2.30 4.32
C LEU A 103 -1.28 3.78 3.95
N GLU A 104 -1.59 4.65 4.91
CA GLU A 104 -1.68 6.11 4.75
C GLU A 104 -0.33 6.82 4.65
N ARG A 105 0.77 6.13 4.85
CA ARG A 105 2.10 6.74 4.88
C ARG A 105 2.32 7.67 3.67
N SER A 106 2.65 8.93 3.95
CA SER A 106 2.85 9.99 2.97
C SER A 106 1.62 10.36 2.13
N LEU A 107 0.44 9.83 2.43
CA LEU A 107 -0.80 10.15 1.74
C LEU A 107 -1.65 11.13 2.54
N HIS A 108 -2.39 11.97 1.82
CA HIS A 108 -3.46 12.73 2.44
C HIS A 108 -4.62 11.78 2.80
N PRO A 109 -5.29 11.92 3.98
CA PRO A 109 -6.37 11.02 4.41
C PRO A 109 -7.44 10.76 3.36
N LYS A 110 -7.82 11.79 2.59
CA LYS A 110 -8.79 11.64 1.49
C LYS A 110 -8.29 10.76 0.33
N LEU A 111 -6.99 10.70 0.10
CA LEU A 111 -6.43 9.80 -0.91
C LEU A 111 -6.44 8.35 -0.42
N THR A 112 -6.15 8.13 0.86
CA THR A 112 -6.25 6.80 1.49
C THR A 112 -7.67 6.28 1.45
N GLU A 113 -8.65 7.11 1.86
CA GLU A 113 -10.08 6.80 1.77
C GLU A 113 -10.48 6.43 0.33
N ARG A 114 -10.07 7.24 -0.65
CA ARG A 114 -10.40 7.01 -2.06
C ARG A 114 -9.75 5.75 -2.62
N PHE A 115 -8.52 5.48 -2.23
CA PHE A 115 -7.83 4.24 -2.60
C PHE A 115 -8.60 3.01 -2.10
N LEU A 116 -9.01 3.00 -0.83
CA LEU A 116 -9.78 1.90 -0.23
C LEU A 116 -11.12 1.69 -0.95
N GLN A 117 -11.86 2.77 -1.22
CA GLN A 117 -13.12 2.71 -1.98
C GLN A 117 -12.91 2.12 -3.37
N LEU A 118 -11.86 2.54 -4.08
CA LEU A 118 -11.52 2.02 -5.41
C LEU A 118 -11.10 0.55 -5.35
N PHE A 119 -10.29 0.15 -4.37
CA PHE A 119 -9.89 -1.23 -4.18
C PHE A 119 -11.12 -2.14 -4.01
N MET A 120 -12.03 -1.78 -3.11
CA MET A 120 -13.26 -2.53 -2.87
C MET A 120 -14.18 -2.57 -4.10
N GLN A 121 -14.29 -1.45 -4.82
CA GLN A 121 -15.14 -1.37 -6.02
C GLN A 121 -14.59 -2.21 -7.17
N LEU A 122 -13.28 -2.17 -7.41
CA LEU A 122 -12.64 -2.86 -8.53
C LEU A 122 -12.55 -4.37 -8.31
N HIS A 123 -12.46 -4.80 -7.05
CA HIS A 123 -12.29 -6.21 -6.68
C HIS A 123 -13.51 -6.82 -5.98
N SER A 124 -14.69 -6.21 -6.15
CA SER A 124 -15.94 -6.66 -5.49
C SER A 124 -16.36 -8.09 -5.84
N GLU A 125 -15.96 -8.58 -7.01
CA GLU A 125 -16.28 -9.91 -7.53
C GLU A 125 -15.09 -10.87 -7.51
N GLU A 126 -13.93 -10.39 -7.05
CA GLU A 126 -12.67 -11.13 -7.06
C GLU A 126 -12.34 -11.64 -5.65
N ARG A 127 -11.60 -12.76 -5.57
CA ARG A 127 -11.09 -13.27 -4.29
C ARG A 127 -9.78 -12.57 -3.92
N MET A 128 -9.88 -11.26 -3.69
CA MET A 128 -8.78 -10.44 -3.24
C MET A 128 -8.98 -9.98 -1.80
N GLN A 129 -7.90 -9.93 -1.04
CA GLN A 129 -7.89 -9.47 0.33
C GLN A 129 -6.82 -8.40 0.53
N LEU A 130 -7.15 -7.39 1.32
CA LEU A 130 -6.22 -6.36 1.76
C LEU A 130 -6.20 -6.33 3.29
N LEU A 131 -5.06 -6.68 3.86
CA LEU A 131 -4.76 -6.51 5.28
C LEU A 131 -3.81 -5.33 5.42
N PHE A 132 -4.16 -4.34 6.23
CA PHE A 132 -3.28 -3.19 6.42
C PHE A 132 -3.29 -2.67 7.86
N THR A 133 -2.20 -2.03 8.25
CA THR A 133 -2.13 -1.24 9.48
C THR A 133 -2.29 0.24 9.14
N THR A 134 -2.77 1.02 10.11
CA THR A 134 -2.95 2.47 9.96
C THR A 134 -3.00 3.18 11.31
N HIS A 135 -2.51 4.41 11.34
CA HIS A 135 -2.71 5.35 12.43
C HIS A 135 -3.79 6.40 12.12
N GLU A 136 -4.39 6.33 10.93
CA GLU A 136 -5.37 7.30 10.45
C GLU A 136 -6.79 6.92 10.88
N SER A 137 -7.23 7.53 11.97
CA SER A 137 -8.56 7.24 12.53
C SER A 137 -9.72 7.70 11.63
N SER A 138 -9.50 8.66 10.74
CA SER A 138 -10.56 9.20 9.87
C SER A 138 -11.10 8.19 8.86
N ILE A 139 -10.34 7.13 8.55
CA ILE A 139 -10.80 6.06 7.67
C ILE A 139 -11.68 5.02 8.38
N MET A 140 -11.86 5.10 9.70
CA MET A 140 -12.76 4.23 10.46
C MET A 140 -14.23 4.61 10.18
N ASP A 141 -14.72 4.24 9.00
CA ASP A 141 -16.04 4.55 8.52
C ASP A 141 -16.81 3.25 8.18
N GLN A 142 -18.03 3.14 8.69
CA GLN A 142 -18.92 1.99 8.44
C GLN A 142 -19.44 1.93 7.00
N SER A 143 -19.29 2.99 6.22
CA SER A 143 -19.55 2.96 4.78
C SER A 143 -18.44 2.24 4.00
N ILE A 144 -17.25 2.07 4.62
CA ILE A 144 -16.10 1.40 4.01
C ILE A 144 -15.90 0.02 4.64
N PHE A 145 -15.95 -0.07 5.98
CA PHE A 145 -15.64 -1.30 6.71
C PHE A 145 -16.77 -1.77 7.58
N ARG A 146 -16.92 -3.08 7.68
CA ARG A 146 -17.73 -3.70 8.74
C ARG A 146 -16.98 -3.65 10.07
N ARG A 147 -17.71 -3.79 11.17
CA ARG A 147 -17.12 -3.75 12.52
C ARG A 147 -16.15 -4.91 12.77
N ASP A 148 -16.43 -6.07 12.21
CA ASP A 148 -15.58 -7.28 12.29
C ASP A 148 -14.30 -7.17 11.45
N GLU A 149 -14.21 -6.19 10.55
CA GLU A 149 -13.02 -5.88 9.75
C GLU A 149 -12.08 -4.89 10.43
N ILE A 150 -12.51 -4.19 11.48
CA ILE A 150 -11.70 -3.22 12.23
C ILE A 150 -11.16 -3.88 13.49
N TRP A 151 -9.83 -3.89 13.61
CA TRP A 151 -9.12 -4.48 14.73
C TRP A 151 -8.21 -3.48 15.40
N PHE A 152 -8.11 -3.54 16.71
CA PHE A 152 -7.23 -2.72 17.53
C PHE A 152 -6.09 -3.55 18.08
N ILE A 153 -4.93 -2.93 18.19
CA ILE A 153 -3.75 -3.49 18.82
C ILE A 153 -3.33 -2.54 19.92
N GLU A 154 -3.24 -3.00 21.14
CA GLU A 154 -2.76 -2.23 22.27
C GLU A 154 -1.79 -3.03 23.14
N ARG A 155 -1.04 -2.32 23.95
CA ARG A 155 -0.16 -2.92 24.93
C ARG A 155 -0.90 -2.98 26.28
N ASN A 156 -1.00 -4.17 26.86
CA ASN A 156 -1.62 -4.38 28.16
C ASN A 156 -0.67 -4.02 29.33
N ALA A 157 -1.15 -4.16 30.56
CA ALA A 157 -0.39 -3.82 31.78
C ALA A 157 0.88 -4.68 31.96
N GLU A 158 0.91 -5.88 31.40
CA GLU A 158 2.04 -6.81 31.40
C GLU A 158 3.04 -6.54 30.25
N ASN A 159 2.85 -5.44 29.50
CA ASN A 159 3.63 -5.10 28.30
C ASN A 159 3.50 -6.11 27.14
N ALA A 160 2.49 -6.96 27.15
CA ALA A 160 2.14 -7.81 26.01
C ALA A 160 1.21 -7.08 25.04
N SER A 161 1.29 -7.40 23.75
CA SER A 161 0.36 -6.88 22.75
C SER A 161 -0.91 -7.70 22.76
N GLU A 162 -2.07 -7.02 22.82
CA GLU A 162 -3.39 -7.61 22.67
C GLU A 162 -4.02 -7.14 21.36
N ILE A 163 -4.75 -8.03 20.70
CA ILE A 163 -5.51 -7.74 19.49
C ILE A 163 -6.98 -8.07 19.71
N TYR A 164 -7.86 -7.15 19.34
CA TYR A 164 -9.30 -7.36 19.45
C TYR A 164 -10.09 -6.59 18.39
N SER A 165 -11.24 -7.12 18.01
CA SER A 165 -12.12 -6.51 17.01
C SER A 165 -13.02 -5.44 17.62
N LEU A 166 -13.37 -4.43 16.81
CA LEU A 166 -14.40 -3.43 17.14
C LEU A 166 -15.76 -4.09 17.43
N ASP A 167 -16.04 -5.26 16.87
CA ASP A 167 -17.28 -6.00 17.11
C ASP A 167 -17.47 -6.45 18.58
N ARG A 168 -16.37 -6.48 19.36
CA ARG A 168 -16.42 -6.72 20.83
C ARG A 168 -17.26 -5.67 21.56
N PHE A 169 -17.39 -4.46 21.02
CA PHE A 169 -18.08 -3.34 21.64
C PHE A 169 -19.52 -3.23 21.13
N LYS A 170 -20.49 -3.41 21.99
CA LYS A 170 -21.94 -3.36 21.67
C LYS A 170 -22.46 -1.92 21.73
N GLU A 171 -21.94 -1.03 20.91
CA GLU A 171 -22.43 0.35 20.82
C GLU A 171 -23.45 0.52 19.68
N ARG A 172 -24.32 1.57 19.81
CA ARG A 172 -25.28 1.93 18.77
C ARG A 172 -24.58 2.41 17.51
N TYR A 173 -25.15 2.10 16.34
CA TYR A 173 -24.63 2.40 15.00
C TYR A 173 -24.65 3.90 14.63
N ASP A 174 -25.15 4.78 15.49
CA ASP A 174 -25.38 6.22 15.23
C ASP A 174 -24.16 7.12 15.54
N LYS A 175 -23.08 6.56 16.04
CA LYS A 175 -21.89 7.33 16.41
C LYS A 175 -20.80 7.24 15.35
N VAL A 176 -20.15 8.38 15.09
CA VAL A 176 -18.94 8.45 14.25
C VAL A 176 -17.83 7.67 14.94
N LEU A 177 -17.42 6.54 14.34
CA LEU A 177 -16.45 5.61 14.93
C LEU A 177 -15.11 6.28 15.25
N SER A 178 -14.59 7.09 14.33
CA SER A 178 -13.33 7.81 14.52
C SER A 178 -13.35 8.71 15.75
N LYS A 179 -14.46 9.39 15.99
CA LYS A 179 -14.62 10.23 17.20
C LYS A 179 -14.65 9.39 18.47
N ALA A 180 -15.42 8.29 18.47
CA ALA A 180 -15.50 7.40 19.61
C ALA A 180 -14.15 6.75 19.96
N TYR A 181 -13.35 6.42 18.94
CA TYR A 181 -11.98 5.94 19.09
C TYR A 181 -11.08 7.00 19.74
N LEU A 182 -11.08 8.22 19.21
CA LEU A 182 -10.28 9.33 19.75
C LEU A 182 -10.71 9.74 21.18
N ASP A 183 -11.99 9.53 21.53
CA ASP A 183 -12.50 9.68 22.91
C ASP A 183 -12.04 8.51 23.83
N GLY A 184 -11.27 7.54 23.34
CA GLY A 184 -10.74 6.41 24.11
C GLY A 184 -11.73 5.29 24.40
N ARG A 185 -12.90 5.26 23.74
CA ARG A 185 -13.97 4.30 24.06
C ARG A 185 -13.63 2.86 23.71
N TYR A 186 -12.72 2.68 22.73
CA TYR A 186 -12.32 1.38 22.24
C TYR A 186 -10.92 0.95 22.71
N GLY A 187 -10.25 1.78 23.55
CA GLY A 187 -8.84 1.55 23.89
C GLY A 187 -7.90 1.87 22.72
N ALA A 188 -6.71 1.29 22.75
CA ALA A 188 -5.68 1.41 21.72
C ALA A 188 -5.30 2.86 21.34
N ILE A 189 -5.44 3.79 22.28
CA ILE A 189 -4.98 5.17 22.14
C ILE A 189 -3.71 5.38 22.96
N PRO A 190 -2.79 6.27 22.51
CA PRO A 190 -1.60 6.60 23.29
C PRO A 190 -1.97 7.17 24.66
N VAL A 191 -1.42 6.58 25.72
CA VAL A 191 -1.55 7.11 27.08
C VAL A 191 -0.33 7.98 27.36
N PHE A 192 -0.58 9.27 27.55
CA PHE A 192 0.46 10.22 27.91
C PHE A 192 0.57 10.26 29.45
N SER A 193 1.66 9.75 30.01
CA SER A 193 2.03 10.00 31.40
C SER A 193 2.57 11.43 31.50
N THR A 194 2.13 12.18 32.49
CA THR A 194 2.76 13.46 32.87
C THR A 194 4.20 13.22 33.25
N PHE A 195 5.14 13.76 32.50
CA PHE A 195 6.54 13.80 32.90
C PHE A 195 6.67 14.84 34.03
N GLU A 196 6.85 14.38 35.25
CA GLU A 196 7.36 15.24 36.33
C GLU A 196 8.86 15.40 36.12
N PHE A 197 9.27 16.58 35.69
CA PHE A 197 10.69 16.95 35.73
C PHE A 197 11.07 17.05 37.24
N ARG A 198 11.83 16.09 37.73
CA ARG A 198 12.52 16.27 39.01
C ARG A 198 13.66 17.26 38.76
N GLU A 199 13.53 18.46 39.29
CA GLU A 199 14.68 19.34 39.48
C GLU A 199 15.62 18.60 40.46
N GLU A 200 16.79 18.19 40.02
CA GLU A 200 17.85 17.73 40.86
C GLU A 200 18.39 18.97 41.61
N GLU A 201 18.26 18.99 42.97
CA GLU A 201 18.89 19.96 43.85
C GLU A 201 20.39 19.68 43.99
#